data_7fe7b4d40ca2edf839df43b12d5ee92b
#
_entry.id   7fe7b4d40ca2edf839df43b12d5ee92b
#
_cell.length_a   1.000
_cell.length_b   1.000
_cell.length_c   1.000
_cell.angle_alpha   90.00
_cell.angle_beta   90.00
_cell.angle_gamma   90.00
#
_symmetry.space_group_name_H-M   'P 1'
#
loop_
_entity.id
_entity.type
_entity.pdbx_description
1 polymer ?
#
loop_
_entity_poly.entity_id
_entity_poly.type
_entity_poly.pdbx_seq_one_letter_code
_entity_poly.pdbx_strand_id
1 'polypeptide(L)'
;YLVKTINSIDIGISPSKIIDEKKLLLNLKYIFPEKDYQKVKNKINKGKFFYFEKKVSQENYEKLMQLGDKSIESRDNLIRIYPQKNLFSHIVGQIDNDNNGISGLEKSIDKKLKNSQEPIKLTVDKNIQYLVRNELVKFNEIFSTKGSAAILMNVRNGEILSLVSLPDFDPNKREEISDLNFINRATKGVYEFGSVFKTFTLAAAFDEKIIEPLTKFD
;
A
#
# COMPACT_ATOMS: atom_id res chain seq x y z
N TYR A 1 -0.23 10.33 10.01
CA TYR A 1 -0.93 9.11 9.59
C TYR A 1 -0.07 8.34 8.59
N LEU A 2 0.02 7.02 8.76
CA LEU A 2 0.66 6.12 7.79
C LEU A 2 -0.30 5.79 6.65
N VAL A 3 -1.57 5.63 6.99
CA VAL A 3 -2.66 5.35 6.05
C VAL A 3 -3.89 6.17 6.46
N LYS A 4 -4.62 6.67 5.49
CA LYS A 4 -5.85 7.44 5.70
C LYS A 4 -6.90 7.07 4.65
N THR A 5 -8.14 6.91 5.08
CA THR A 5 -9.28 6.83 4.18
C THR A 5 -9.83 8.24 3.95
N ILE A 6 -10.05 8.59 2.70
CA ILE A 6 -10.69 9.85 2.31
C ILE A 6 -11.85 9.57 1.37
N ASN A 7 -12.80 10.50 1.34
CA ASN A 7 -13.88 10.47 0.36
C ASN A 7 -13.31 10.70 -1.04
N SER A 8 -13.87 10.02 -2.00
CA SER A 8 -13.55 10.09 -3.40
C SER A 8 -14.85 9.94 -4.21
N ILE A 9 -14.79 10.25 -5.48
CA ILE A 9 -15.95 10.17 -6.37
C ILE A 9 -15.57 9.34 -7.58
N ASP A 10 -16.38 8.33 -7.89
CA ASP A 10 -16.30 7.59 -9.13
C ASP A 10 -17.28 8.19 -10.14
N ILE A 11 -16.84 8.35 -11.37
CA ILE A 11 -17.65 8.88 -12.46
C ILE A 11 -18.03 7.75 -13.41
N GLY A 12 -19.32 7.58 -13.59
CA GLY A 12 -19.90 6.70 -14.59
C GLY A 12 -20.55 7.46 -15.74
N ILE A 13 -20.73 6.77 -16.85
CA ILE A 13 -21.48 7.28 -18.00
C ILE A 13 -22.63 6.30 -18.30
N SER A 14 -23.82 6.88 -18.41
CA SER A 14 -25.04 6.19 -18.86
C SER A 14 -25.31 6.52 -20.33
N PRO A 15 -24.94 5.65 -21.29
CA PRO A 15 -25.06 5.94 -22.72
C PRO A 15 -26.50 6.30 -23.16
N SER A 16 -27.50 5.72 -22.53
CA SER A 16 -28.90 6.01 -22.81
C SER A 16 -29.36 7.44 -22.53
N LYS A 17 -28.57 8.19 -21.73
CA LYS A 17 -28.85 9.57 -21.35
C LYS A 17 -28.00 10.59 -22.13
N ILE A 18 -27.15 10.13 -23.04
CA ILE A 18 -26.32 11.01 -23.87
C ILE A 18 -27.19 11.70 -24.91
N ILE A 19 -27.17 13.04 -24.93
CA ILE A 19 -27.89 13.86 -25.91
C ILE A 19 -26.98 14.18 -27.09
N ASP A 20 -25.72 14.59 -26.82
CA ASP A 20 -24.73 14.93 -27.83
C ASP A 20 -23.39 14.25 -27.50
N GLU A 21 -23.15 13.12 -28.17
CA GLU A 21 -21.93 12.33 -27.97
C GLU A 21 -20.66 13.10 -28.33
N LYS A 22 -20.68 13.89 -29.40
CA LYS A 22 -19.49 14.64 -29.84
C LYS A 22 -19.09 15.68 -28.81
N LYS A 23 -20.06 16.43 -28.30
CA LYS A 23 -19.87 17.44 -27.26
C LYS A 23 -19.38 16.79 -25.97
N LEU A 24 -19.98 15.67 -25.54
CA LEU A 24 -19.56 14.93 -24.35
C LEU A 24 -18.10 14.49 -24.48
N LEU A 25 -17.72 13.81 -25.57
CA LEU A 25 -16.37 13.32 -25.80
C LEU A 25 -15.33 14.45 -25.84
N LEU A 26 -15.67 15.58 -26.44
CA LEU A 26 -14.80 16.76 -26.50
C LEU A 26 -14.53 17.34 -25.11
N ASN A 27 -15.58 17.50 -24.31
CA ASN A 27 -15.50 17.98 -22.95
C ASN A 27 -14.71 17.01 -22.04
N LEU A 28 -14.98 15.72 -22.13
CA LEU A 28 -14.23 14.71 -21.38
C LEU A 28 -12.75 14.69 -21.76
N LYS A 29 -12.42 14.86 -23.06
CA LYS A 29 -11.05 14.93 -23.54
C LYS A 29 -10.30 16.17 -23.01
N TYR A 30 -11.01 17.26 -22.83
CA TYR A 30 -10.43 18.49 -22.24
C TYR A 30 -10.05 18.29 -20.76
N ILE A 31 -10.89 17.56 -20.00
CA ILE A 31 -10.66 17.32 -18.56
C ILE A 31 -9.67 16.15 -18.32
N PHE A 32 -9.71 15.12 -19.18
CA PHE A 32 -8.89 13.90 -19.08
C PHE A 32 -8.17 13.59 -20.39
N PRO A 33 -7.18 14.39 -20.79
CA PRO A 33 -6.55 14.27 -22.12
C PRO A 33 -5.79 12.95 -22.33
N GLU A 34 -5.35 12.28 -21.25
CA GLU A 34 -4.55 11.05 -21.30
C GLU A 34 -5.37 9.78 -21.58
N LYS A 35 -6.72 9.88 -21.64
CA LYS A 35 -7.56 8.71 -21.85
C LYS A 35 -7.65 8.24 -23.30
N ASP A 36 -7.80 6.93 -23.47
CA ASP A 36 -8.08 6.31 -24.77
C ASP A 36 -9.56 6.47 -25.15
N TYR A 37 -9.84 7.52 -25.90
CA TYR A 37 -11.20 7.88 -26.31
C TYR A 37 -11.80 6.92 -27.34
N GLN A 38 -10.98 6.10 -28.02
CA GLN A 38 -11.51 5.04 -28.87
C GLN A 38 -12.16 3.94 -28.00
N LYS A 39 -11.53 3.58 -26.89
CA LYS A 39 -12.13 2.64 -25.92
C LYS A 39 -13.38 3.22 -25.26
N VAL A 40 -13.39 4.51 -24.93
CA VAL A 40 -14.58 5.18 -24.37
C VAL A 40 -15.73 5.11 -25.35
N LYS A 41 -15.50 5.45 -26.62
CA LYS A 41 -16.53 5.39 -27.68
C LYS A 41 -17.06 3.97 -27.86
N ASN A 42 -16.19 2.97 -27.84
CA ASN A 42 -16.61 1.57 -27.91
C ASN A 42 -17.50 1.14 -26.73
N LYS A 43 -17.25 1.70 -25.53
CA LYS A 43 -18.11 1.46 -24.35
C LYS A 43 -19.47 2.16 -24.49
N ILE A 44 -19.49 3.40 -25.00
CA ILE A 44 -20.74 4.13 -25.29
C ILE A 44 -21.59 3.34 -26.27
N ASN A 45 -21.02 2.84 -27.37
CA ASN A 45 -21.71 2.05 -28.40
C ASN A 45 -22.33 0.75 -27.88
N LYS A 46 -21.83 0.19 -26.77
CA LYS A 46 -22.43 -0.97 -26.09
C LYS A 46 -23.75 -0.65 -25.38
N GLY A 47 -24.09 0.62 -25.21
CA GLY A 47 -25.35 1.07 -24.63
C GLY A 47 -25.55 0.77 -23.14
N LYS A 48 -24.55 0.20 -22.45
CA LYS A 48 -24.62 -0.14 -21.02
C LYS A 48 -23.84 0.87 -20.18
N PHE A 49 -24.34 1.14 -18.95
CA PHE A 49 -23.60 1.92 -17.97
C PHE A 49 -22.16 1.40 -17.80
N PHE A 50 -21.21 2.30 -17.70
CA PHE A 50 -19.82 1.96 -17.39
C PHE A 50 -19.13 3.05 -16.55
N TYR A 51 -18.17 2.63 -15.72
CA TYR A 51 -17.30 3.57 -15.06
C TYR A 51 -16.32 4.19 -16.07
N PHE A 52 -16.36 5.51 -16.17
CA PHE A 52 -15.46 6.29 -17.01
C PHE A 52 -14.12 6.54 -16.29
N GLU A 53 -14.20 7.02 -15.05
CA GLU A 53 -13.05 7.27 -14.18
C GLU A 53 -13.40 6.93 -12.75
N LYS A 54 -12.44 6.34 -12.03
CA LYS A 54 -12.55 6.08 -10.60
C LYS A 54 -11.63 7.01 -9.84
N LYS A 55 -12.00 7.33 -8.60
CA LYS A 55 -11.18 8.12 -7.68
C LYS A 55 -10.84 9.50 -8.25
N VAL A 56 -11.83 10.16 -8.82
CA VAL A 56 -11.70 11.48 -9.43
C VAL A 56 -11.36 12.52 -8.37
N SER A 57 -10.43 13.43 -8.68
CA SER A 57 -10.11 14.58 -7.83
C SER A 57 -11.30 15.52 -7.72
N GLN A 58 -11.38 16.27 -6.61
CA GLN A 58 -12.43 17.25 -6.39
C GLN A 58 -12.49 18.29 -7.53
N GLU A 59 -11.34 18.75 -8.00
CA GLU A 59 -11.24 19.70 -9.11
C GLU A 59 -11.84 19.16 -10.41
N ASN A 60 -11.49 17.93 -10.80
CA ASN A 60 -12.03 17.32 -12.02
C ASN A 60 -13.52 16.99 -11.87
N TYR A 61 -13.96 16.61 -10.65
CA TYR A 61 -15.38 16.41 -10.37
C TYR A 61 -16.19 17.69 -10.58
N GLU A 62 -15.72 18.82 -10.06
CA GLU A 62 -16.38 20.13 -10.23
C GLU A 62 -16.47 20.52 -11.69
N LYS A 63 -15.39 20.34 -12.46
CA LYS A 63 -15.38 20.58 -13.92
C LYS A 63 -16.41 19.71 -14.64
N LEU A 64 -16.52 18.45 -14.28
CA LEU A 64 -17.51 17.52 -14.86
C LEU A 64 -18.95 17.94 -14.54
N MET A 65 -19.21 18.33 -13.29
CA MET A 65 -20.55 18.73 -12.87
C MET A 65 -20.99 20.04 -13.54
N GLN A 66 -20.06 20.97 -13.79
CA GLN A 66 -20.32 22.21 -14.54
C GLN A 66 -20.78 21.98 -15.98
N LEU A 67 -20.47 20.81 -16.56
CA LEU A 67 -20.97 20.47 -17.91
C LEU A 67 -22.50 20.32 -17.98
N GLY A 68 -23.14 19.99 -16.84
CA GLY A 68 -24.58 19.77 -16.76
C GLY A 68 -25.07 18.59 -17.62
N ASP A 69 -24.19 17.66 -18.01
CA ASP A 69 -24.53 16.53 -18.84
C ASP A 69 -25.17 15.42 -18.01
N LYS A 70 -26.44 15.13 -18.29
CA LYS A 70 -27.23 14.12 -17.55
C LYS A 70 -26.73 12.68 -17.72
N SER A 71 -25.87 12.42 -18.67
CA SER A 71 -25.27 11.09 -18.87
C SER A 71 -24.14 10.80 -17.89
N ILE A 72 -23.57 11.85 -17.25
CA ILE A 72 -22.52 11.73 -16.25
C ILE A 72 -23.16 11.48 -14.88
N GLU A 73 -22.82 10.35 -14.29
CA GLU A 73 -23.30 9.95 -12.96
C GLU A 73 -22.12 9.89 -11.99
N SER A 74 -22.26 10.55 -10.85
CA SER A 74 -21.30 10.45 -9.76
C SER A 74 -21.73 9.41 -8.73
N ARG A 75 -20.79 8.69 -8.17
CA ARG A 75 -20.99 7.79 -7.03
C ARG A 75 -19.92 8.04 -5.99
N ASP A 76 -20.36 8.22 -4.75
CA ASP A 76 -19.45 8.32 -3.64
C ASP A 76 -18.66 7.03 -3.49
N ASN A 77 -17.37 7.15 -3.26
CA ASN A 77 -16.45 6.07 -3.00
C ASN A 77 -15.47 6.46 -1.90
N LEU A 78 -14.79 5.49 -1.34
CA LEU A 78 -13.72 5.68 -0.38
C LEU A 78 -12.39 5.26 -1.01
N ILE A 79 -11.39 6.11 -0.87
CA ILE A 79 -10.03 5.80 -1.31
C ILE A 79 -9.11 5.70 -0.10
N ARG A 80 -8.28 4.68 -0.11
CA ARG A 80 -7.21 4.48 0.84
C ARG A 80 -5.93 5.10 0.30
N ILE A 81 -5.36 6.07 1.01
CA ILE A 81 -4.12 6.73 0.63
C ILE A 81 -3.02 6.40 1.62
N TYR A 82 -1.80 6.31 1.11
CA TYR A 82 -0.58 5.98 1.84
C TYR A 82 0.41 7.16 1.74
N PRO A 83 0.29 8.18 2.64
CA PRO A 83 1.06 9.43 2.53
C PRO A 83 2.57 9.22 2.60
N GLN A 84 3.02 8.16 3.26
CA GLN A 84 4.44 7.83 3.41
C GLN A 84 4.98 6.97 2.26
N LYS A 85 4.15 6.72 1.23
CA LYS A 85 4.52 5.93 0.04
C LYS A 85 5.18 4.61 0.43
N ASN A 86 6.38 4.36 -0.10
CA ASN A 86 7.12 3.11 0.09
C ASN A 86 7.69 2.91 1.51
N LEU A 87 7.82 3.98 2.33
CA LEU A 87 8.50 3.90 3.62
C LEU A 87 7.92 2.86 4.59
N PHE A 88 6.61 2.64 4.54
CA PHE A 88 5.90 1.69 5.40
C PHE A 88 5.16 0.60 4.63
N SER A 89 5.45 0.44 3.33
CA SER A 89 4.70 -0.45 2.45
C SER A 89 4.57 -1.88 2.98
N HIS A 90 5.65 -2.46 3.46
CA HIS A 90 5.65 -3.83 3.98
C HIS A 90 5.01 -3.99 5.36
N ILE A 91 4.90 -2.91 6.14
CA ILE A 91 4.20 -2.90 7.43
C ILE A 91 2.71 -2.75 7.18
N VAL A 92 2.32 -1.67 6.50
CA VAL A 92 0.89 -1.40 6.27
C VAL A 92 0.28 -2.33 5.25
N GLY A 93 1.02 -2.70 4.20
CA GLY A 93 0.53 -3.52 3.11
C GLY A 93 -0.33 -2.72 2.15
N GLN A 94 -1.35 -3.37 1.58
CA GLN A 94 -2.27 -2.75 0.63
C GLN A 94 -3.63 -3.45 0.62
N ILE A 95 -4.61 -2.79 0.00
CA ILE A 95 -5.97 -3.26 -0.23
C ILE A 95 -6.19 -3.62 -1.70
N ASP A 96 -7.24 -4.40 -1.99
CA ASP A 96 -7.72 -4.64 -3.35
C ASP A 96 -8.62 -3.49 -3.86
N ASN A 97 -9.23 -3.67 -5.05
CA ASN A 97 -10.11 -2.67 -5.64
C ASN A 97 -11.44 -2.51 -4.88
N ASP A 98 -11.80 -3.50 -4.08
CA ASP A 98 -13.02 -3.52 -3.27
C ASP A 98 -12.75 -3.11 -1.81
N ASN A 99 -11.58 -2.51 -1.57
CA ASN A 99 -11.11 -2.06 -0.25
C ASN A 99 -10.92 -3.19 0.78
N ASN A 100 -10.64 -4.43 0.35
CA ASN A 100 -10.25 -5.51 1.26
C ASN A 100 -8.74 -5.58 1.41
N GLY A 101 -8.27 -5.81 2.63
CA GLY A 101 -6.84 -5.94 2.90
C GLY A 101 -6.25 -7.21 2.28
N ILE A 102 -5.22 -7.08 1.44
CA ILE A 102 -4.56 -8.22 0.77
C ILE A 102 -3.16 -8.52 1.31
N SER A 103 -2.52 -7.57 1.99
CA SER A 103 -1.22 -7.77 2.63
C SER A 103 -1.02 -6.89 3.86
N GLY A 104 0.02 -7.17 4.64
CA GLY A 104 0.43 -6.39 5.80
C GLY A 104 -0.66 -6.23 6.84
N LEU A 105 -0.66 -5.11 7.54
CA LEU A 105 -1.67 -4.77 8.55
C LEU A 105 -3.06 -4.59 7.93
N GLU A 106 -3.15 -4.04 6.71
CA GLU A 106 -4.44 -3.93 6.01
C GLU A 106 -5.15 -5.28 5.95
N LYS A 107 -4.42 -6.38 5.69
CA LYS A 107 -4.97 -7.74 5.69
C LYS A 107 -5.21 -8.28 7.10
N SER A 108 -4.21 -8.18 7.97
CA SER A 108 -4.24 -8.88 9.26
C SER A 108 -5.31 -8.34 10.22
N ILE A 109 -5.64 -7.06 10.12
CA ILE A 109 -6.64 -6.39 10.94
C ILE A 109 -7.76 -5.74 10.13
N ASP A 110 -8.04 -6.23 8.91
CA ASP A 110 -9.03 -5.67 7.98
C ASP A 110 -10.40 -5.41 8.64
N LYS A 111 -10.94 -6.42 9.35
CA LYS A 111 -12.21 -6.29 10.08
C LYS A 111 -12.17 -5.18 11.12
N LYS A 112 -11.05 -5.05 11.85
CA LYS A 112 -10.89 -4.03 12.87
C LYS A 112 -10.80 -2.63 12.24
N LEU A 113 -10.06 -2.50 11.14
CA LEU A 113 -9.94 -1.24 10.40
C LEU A 113 -11.27 -0.76 9.82
N LYS A 114 -12.10 -1.67 9.31
CA LYS A 114 -13.42 -1.35 8.75
C LYS A 114 -14.44 -0.93 9.81
N ASN A 115 -14.34 -1.48 11.01
CA ASN A 115 -15.30 -1.26 12.08
C ASN A 115 -14.87 -0.18 13.10
N SER A 116 -13.60 0.24 13.07
CA SER A 116 -13.08 1.24 14.02
C SER A 116 -13.33 2.66 13.50
N GLN A 117 -13.89 3.50 14.36
CA GLN A 117 -13.97 4.94 14.11
C GLN A 117 -12.70 5.68 14.54
N GLU A 118 -11.90 5.05 15.41
CA GLU A 118 -10.67 5.63 15.93
C GLU A 118 -9.43 5.12 15.19
N PRO A 119 -8.41 5.97 15.01
CA PRO A 119 -7.15 5.57 14.42
C PRO A 119 -6.44 4.48 15.24
N ILE A 120 -5.95 3.45 14.58
CA ILE A 120 -5.11 2.43 15.22
C ILE A 120 -3.68 2.95 15.29
N LYS A 121 -3.16 3.07 16.52
CA LYS A 121 -1.79 3.50 16.78
C LYS A 121 -0.85 2.30 16.67
N LEU A 122 0.25 2.48 15.94
CA LEU A 122 1.35 1.52 15.84
C LEU A 122 2.54 1.96 16.68
N THR A 123 3.43 1.03 16.96
CA THR A 123 4.67 1.28 17.72
C THR A 123 5.82 1.79 16.86
N VAL A 124 5.70 1.69 15.54
CA VAL A 124 6.75 2.10 14.60
C VAL A 124 7.03 3.60 14.66
N ASP A 125 8.32 3.96 14.70
CA ASP A 125 8.77 5.34 14.64
C ASP A 125 9.15 5.72 13.22
N LYS A 126 8.64 6.85 12.74
CA LYS A 126 8.87 7.32 11.36
C LYS A 126 10.35 7.65 11.10
N ASN A 127 11.02 8.28 12.05
CA ASN A 127 12.40 8.73 11.86
C ASN A 127 13.33 7.52 11.87
N ILE A 128 13.10 6.60 12.79
CA ILE A 128 13.86 5.34 12.88
C ILE A 128 13.64 4.52 11.61
N GLN A 129 12.40 4.36 11.16
CA GLN A 129 12.07 3.66 9.91
C GLN A 129 12.81 4.26 8.71
N TYR A 130 12.82 5.58 8.61
CA TYR A 130 13.51 6.29 7.53
C TYR A 130 15.03 6.08 7.58
N LEU A 131 15.65 6.19 8.77
CA LEU A 131 17.09 5.96 8.94
C LEU A 131 17.47 4.53 8.57
N VAL A 132 16.78 3.53 9.12
CA VAL A 132 17.05 2.11 8.84
C VAL A 132 16.88 1.81 7.35
N ARG A 133 15.82 2.35 6.72
CA ARG A 133 15.62 2.18 5.29
C ARG A 133 16.76 2.74 4.47
N ASN A 134 17.20 3.96 4.77
CA ASN A 134 18.26 4.61 4.01
C ASN A 134 19.60 3.88 4.13
N GLU A 135 19.93 3.39 5.33
CA GLU A 135 21.15 2.60 5.53
C GLU A 135 21.08 1.26 4.77
N LEU A 136 19.90 0.58 4.74
CA LEU A 136 19.73 -0.63 3.94
C LEU A 136 19.81 -0.37 2.42
N VAL A 137 19.32 0.77 1.94
CA VAL A 137 19.45 1.13 0.51
C VAL A 137 20.92 1.27 0.15
N LYS A 138 21.71 2.03 0.95
CA LYS A 138 23.17 2.18 0.75
C LYS A 138 23.87 0.82 0.79
N PHE A 139 23.51 -0.02 1.76
CA PHE A 139 24.07 -1.37 1.87
C PHE A 139 23.80 -2.19 0.61
N ASN A 140 22.57 -2.18 0.10
CA ASN A 140 22.22 -2.90 -1.11
C ASN A 140 23.01 -2.41 -2.34
N GLU A 141 23.27 -1.11 -2.44
CA GLU A 141 24.08 -0.52 -3.52
C GLU A 141 25.54 -0.98 -3.42
N ILE A 142 26.14 -0.88 -2.21
CA ILE A 142 27.56 -1.25 -1.98
C ILE A 142 27.78 -2.74 -2.27
N PHE A 143 26.89 -3.61 -1.80
CA PHE A 143 27.06 -5.06 -1.90
C PHE A 143 26.29 -5.70 -3.05
N SER A 144 25.60 -4.90 -3.88
CA SER A 144 24.80 -5.38 -5.02
C SER A 144 23.84 -6.50 -4.61
N THR A 145 23.16 -6.37 -3.47
CA THR A 145 22.29 -7.41 -2.93
C THR A 145 20.95 -7.46 -3.68
N LYS A 146 20.36 -8.65 -3.81
CA LYS A 146 19.03 -8.85 -4.41
C LYS A 146 17.90 -8.34 -3.52
N GLY A 147 18.18 -8.13 -2.26
CA GLY A 147 17.23 -7.62 -1.27
C GLY A 147 17.79 -7.74 0.14
N SER A 148 17.19 -7.01 1.06
CA SER A 148 17.59 -6.99 2.47
C SER A 148 16.38 -6.74 3.36
N ALA A 149 16.52 -7.05 4.64
CA ALA A 149 15.52 -6.72 5.65
C ALA A 149 16.19 -6.39 6.98
N ALA A 150 15.56 -5.50 7.75
CA ALA A 150 15.97 -5.19 9.10
C ALA A 150 14.75 -4.97 9.99
N ILE A 151 14.84 -5.41 11.23
CA ILE A 151 13.85 -5.16 12.29
C ILE A 151 14.59 -4.53 13.46
N LEU A 152 14.05 -3.43 13.97
CA LEU A 152 14.47 -2.85 15.23
C LEU A 152 13.34 -3.00 16.25
N MET A 153 13.65 -3.68 17.35
CA MET A 153 12.70 -4.01 18.41
C MET A 153 13.19 -3.53 19.76
N ASN A 154 12.28 -3.01 20.57
CA ASN A 154 12.55 -2.75 21.97
C ASN A 154 12.53 -4.07 22.74
N VAL A 155 13.69 -4.52 23.22
CA VAL A 155 13.82 -5.81 23.92
C VAL A 155 13.12 -5.89 25.27
N ARG A 156 12.72 -4.74 25.85
CA ARG A 156 12.03 -4.71 27.16
C ARG A 156 10.54 -5.04 27.07
N ASN A 157 9.89 -4.66 25.95
CA ASN A 157 8.44 -4.76 25.79
C ASN A 157 7.99 -5.40 24.46
N GLY A 158 8.94 -5.73 23.57
CA GLY A 158 8.66 -6.36 22.28
C GLY A 158 8.10 -5.42 21.20
N GLU A 159 8.03 -4.11 21.46
CA GLU A 159 7.56 -3.15 20.45
C GLU A 159 8.48 -3.10 19.24
N ILE A 160 7.91 -3.23 18.05
CA ILE A 160 8.62 -3.04 16.79
C ILE A 160 8.69 -1.54 16.49
N LEU A 161 9.90 -0.98 16.54
CA LEU A 161 10.15 0.42 16.24
C LEU A 161 10.40 0.67 14.76
N SER A 162 10.95 -0.33 14.05
CA SER A 162 11.15 -0.31 12.60
C SER A 162 11.11 -1.71 12.03
N LEU A 163 10.54 -1.86 10.84
CA LEU A 163 10.61 -3.06 10.01
C LEU A 163 10.74 -2.61 8.56
N VAL A 164 11.89 -2.89 7.98
CA VAL A 164 12.20 -2.56 6.58
C VAL A 164 12.44 -3.85 5.81
N SER A 165 11.90 -3.92 4.61
CA SER A 165 12.20 -4.96 3.62
C SER A 165 12.43 -4.29 2.27
N LEU A 166 13.52 -4.65 1.59
CA LEU A 166 13.88 -4.12 0.28
C LEU A 166 14.02 -5.26 -0.76
N PRO A 167 13.68 -5.02 -2.02
CA PRO A 167 13.06 -3.80 -2.56
C PRO A 167 11.66 -3.59 -1.98
N ASP A 168 11.27 -2.33 -1.87
CA ASP A 168 9.94 -1.91 -1.43
C ASP A 168 9.09 -1.41 -2.62
N PHE A 169 7.85 -0.98 -2.34
CA PHE A 169 6.90 -0.52 -3.35
C PHE A 169 6.08 0.67 -2.83
N ASP A 170 5.49 1.45 -3.74
CA ASP A 170 4.49 2.46 -3.36
C ASP A 170 3.08 1.86 -3.42
N PRO A 171 2.37 1.70 -2.30
CA PRO A 171 1.02 1.13 -2.29
C PRO A 171 -0.01 1.97 -3.07
N ASN A 172 0.29 3.25 -3.34
CA ASN A 172 -0.57 4.09 -4.18
C ASN A 172 -0.46 3.75 -5.68
N LYS A 173 0.63 3.07 -6.11
CA LYS A 173 0.96 2.77 -7.50
C LYS A 173 0.91 1.27 -7.77
N ARG A 174 -0.27 0.68 -7.69
CA ARG A 174 -0.45 -0.78 -7.73
C ARG A 174 0.04 -1.44 -9.02
N GLU A 175 -0.10 -0.76 -10.16
CA GLU A 175 0.28 -1.27 -11.48
C GLU A 175 1.81 -1.39 -11.66
N GLU A 176 2.59 -0.71 -10.81
CA GLU A 176 4.05 -0.71 -10.84
C GLU A 176 4.67 -1.76 -9.90
N ILE A 177 3.85 -2.52 -9.15
CA ILE A 177 4.35 -3.45 -8.14
C ILE A 177 4.68 -4.80 -8.77
N SER A 178 5.97 -5.18 -8.73
CA SER A 178 6.41 -6.53 -9.08
C SER A 178 6.26 -7.50 -7.91
N ASP A 179 6.15 -8.79 -8.19
CA ASP A 179 6.07 -9.85 -7.16
C ASP A 179 7.27 -9.82 -6.21
N LEU A 180 8.47 -9.51 -6.72
CA LEU A 180 9.69 -9.40 -5.92
C LEU A 180 9.65 -8.27 -4.90
N ASN A 181 9.05 -7.13 -5.28
CA ASN A 181 8.89 -5.98 -4.41
C ASN A 181 7.81 -6.21 -3.35
N PHE A 182 6.85 -7.09 -3.65
CA PHE A 182 5.72 -7.37 -2.76
C PHE A 182 6.08 -8.27 -1.58
N ILE A 183 7.18 -9.01 -1.65
CA ILE A 183 7.60 -9.93 -0.60
C ILE A 183 8.19 -9.16 0.59
N ASN A 184 7.54 -9.25 1.74
CA ASN A 184 8.15 -8.83 3.00
C ASN A 184 9.18 -9.88 3.45
N ARG A 185 10.46 -9.58 3.20
CA ARG A 185 11.58 -10.51 3.49
C ARG A 185 11.78 -10.76 4.98
N ALA A 186 11.37 -9.82 5.82
CA ALA A 186 11.47 -9.96 7.27
C ALA A 186 10.48 -10.99 7.84
N THR A 187 9.32 -11.21 7.17
CA THR A 187 8.24 -12.06 7.69
C THR A 187 7.94 -13.28 6.82
N LYS A 188 8.28 -13.24 5.53
CA LYS A 188 8.05 -14.34 4.58
C LYS A 188 9.34 -14.95 4.04
N GLY A 189 10.50 -14.31 4.28
CA GLY A 189 11.78 -14.85 3.86
C GLY A 189 12.13 -16.09 4.66
N VAL A 190 12.71 -17.09 3.99
CA VAL A 190 13.26 -18.30 4.61
C VAL A 190 14.76 -18.28 4.36
N TYR A 191 15.53 -18.37 5.44
CA TYR A 191 16.98 -18.21 5.42
C TYR A 191 17.66 -19.34 6.21
N GLU A 192 18.85 -19.75 5.74
CA GLU A 192 19.75 -20.60 6.51
C GLU A 192 20.57 -19.71 7.45
N PHE A 193 20.23 -19.71 8.72
CA PHE A 193 20.86 -18.83 9.72
C PHE A 193 22.30 -19.22 10.07
N GLY A 194 22.70 -20.47 9.81
CA GLY A 194 24.02 -20.97 10.16
C GLY A 194 24.32 -20.73 11.64
N SER A 195 25.49 -20.14 11.92
CA SER A 195 25.94 -19.87 13.29
C SER A 195 25.10 -18.87 14.08
N VAL A 196 24.27 -18.04 13.41
CA VAL A 196 23.35 -17.13 14.10
C VAL A 196 22.31 -17.91 14.91
N PHE A 197 21.98 -19.16 14.50
CA PHE A 197 21.06 -20.04 15.22
C PHE A 197 21.57 -20.42 16.62
N LYS A 198 22.90 -20.35 16.88
CA LYS A 198 23.48 -20.61 18.21
C LYS A 198 22.94 -19.67 19.28
N THR A 199 22.44 -18.49 18.89
CA THR A 199 21.78 -17.56 19.82
C THR A 199 20.58 -18.22 20.51
N PHE A 200 19.78 -19.01 19.76
CA PHE A 200 18.65 -19.74 20.31
C PHE A 200 19.10 -20.87 21.23
N THR A 201 20.19 -21.57 20.88
CA THR A 201 20.77 -22.65 21.74
C THR A 201 21.23 -22.04 23.08
N LEU A 202 21.93 -20.91 23.05
CA LEU A 202 22.36 -20.24 24.27
C LEU A 202 21.16 -19.72 25.08
N ALA A 203 20.17 -19.12 24.43
CA ALA A 203 18.97 -18.63 25.11
C ALA A 203 18.24 -19.77 25.85
N ALA A 204 18.07 -20.94 25.20
CA ALA A 204 17.49 -22.09 25.82
C ALA A 204 18.32 -22.62 27.02
N ALA A 205 19.66 -22.64 26.89
CA ALA A 205 20.54 -23.07 27.98
C ALA A 205 20.51 -22.14 29.21
N PHE A 206 20.33 -20.81 28.98
CA PHE A 206 20.11 -19.84 30.05
C PHE A 206 18.73 -20.00 30.69
N ASP A 207 17.68 -20.21 29.91
CA ASP A 207 16.31 -20.39 30.40
C ASP A 207 16.20 -21.65 31.30
N GLU A 208 16.82 -22.73 30.86
CA GLU A 208 16.92 -23.99 31.62
C GLU A 208 17.94 -23.93 32.74
N LYS A 209 18.64 -22.81 32.97
CA LYS A 209 19.67 -22.62 34.00
C LYS A 209 20.84 -23.61 33.93
N ILE A 210 21.14 -24.12 32.74
CA ILE A 210 22.28 -25.02 32.49
C ILE A 210 23.57 -24.25 32.47
N ILE A 211 23.53 -22.99 32.04
CA ILE A 211 24.67 -22.10 31.99
C ILE A 211 24.34 -20.74 32.58
N GLU A 212 25.37 -20.01 32.97
CA GLU A 212 25.34 -18.61 33.40
C GLU A 212 26.17 -17.76 32.45
N PRO A 213 26.00 -16.39 32.43
CA PRO A 213 26.73 -15.50 31.51
C PRO A 213 28.27 -15.62 31.56
N LEU A 214 28.83 -16.08 32.68
CA LEU A 214 30.24 -16.25 32.86
C LEU A 214 30.73 -17.72 32.83
N THR A 215 29.85 -18.65 32.46
CA THR A 215 30.21 -20.09 32.30
C THR A 215 31.28 -20.21 31.22
N LYS A 216 32.39 -20.84 31.56
CA LYS A 216 33.49 -21.19 30.65
C LYS A 216 33.24 -22.57 30.08
N PHE A 217 33.55 -22.72 28.82
CA PHE A 217 33.53 -24.01 28.12
C PHE A 217 34.97 -24.39 27.82
N ASP A 218 35.37 -25.61 28.16
CA ASP A 218 36.67 -26.19 27.85
C ASP A 218 36.70 -26.78 26.45
#